data_4c312439b7a313e8306eb98a0668a750
#
_entry.id   4c312439b7a313e8306eb98a0668a750
#
_cell.length_a   1.000
_cell.length_b   1.000
_cell.length_c   1.000
_cell.angle_alpha   90.00
_cell.angle_beta   90.00
_cell.angle_gamma   90.00
#
_symmetry.space_group_name_H-M   'P 1'
#
loop_
_entity.id
_entity.type
_entity.pdbx_description
1 polymer ?
#
loop_
_entity_poly.entity_id
_entity_poly.type
_entity_poly.pdbx_seq_one_letter_code
_entity_poly.pdbx_strand_id
1 'polypeptide(L)'
;MTAPHDPGPKPTVAVLGSGSWGTALAVHLARTGHRTVLWGIETEELNAMARDRVNGRYLPGVTLPDKVEIEHDFARAVTQADQLLLVVPSHAFREVLEKAKPLLRPGQRIAWATKGFELTTGKLPHDVAA
;
A
#
# COMPACT_ATOMS: atom_id res chain seq x y z
N MET A 1 9.72 22.78 -22.36
CA MET A 1 9.45 22.43 -22.01
C MET A 1 9.15 21.96 -21.69
N THR A 2 9.21 21.72 -21.45
CA THR A 2 8.93 21.25 -21.20
C THR A 2 8.39 20.91 -20.59
N ALA A 3 8.05 20.75 -20.93
CA ALA A 3 7.44 20.36 -20.32
C ALA A 3 7.63 20.03 -19.39
N PRO A 4 7.47 20.53 -19.18
CA PRO A 4 7.90 20.34 -18.18
C PRO A 4 7.75 19.22 -17.57
N HIS A 5 7.61 19.03 -17.54
CA HIS A 5 7.61 18.05 -17.06
C HIS A 5 6.54 17.37 -16.78
N ASP A 6 6.09 16.80 -17.62
CA ASP A 6 5.24 15.71 -17.36
C ASP A 6 6.15 14.51 -17.07
N PRO A 7 6.25 14.10 -15.84
CA PRO A 7 7.12 12.97 -15.52
C PRO A 7 6.55 11.65 -15.99
N GLY A 8 5.45 11.64 -16.73
CA GLY A 8 4.76 10.42 -17.09
C GLY A 8 3.88 9.92 -15.95
N PRO A 9 3.40 8.69 -16.06
CA PRO A 9 2.55 8.14 -15.00
C PRO A 9 3.27 8.06 -13.68
N LYS A 10 2.56 8.32 -12.60
CA LYS A 10 3.13 8.19 -11.28
C LYS A 10 3.31 6.72 -10.93
N PRO A 11 4.25 6.41 -10.06
CA PRO A 11 4.46 5.02 -9.65
C PRO A 11 3.20 4.41 -9.06
N THR A 12 3.02 3.12 -9.29
CA THR A 12 1.96 2.36 -8.63
C THR A 12 2.42 2.02 -7.23
N VAL A 13 1.59 2.27 -6.25
CA VAL A 13 1.92 2.01 -4.85
C VAL A 13 1.00 0.92 -4.32
N ALA A 14 1.58 -0.09 -3.69
CA ALA A 14 0.82 -1.09 -2.96
C ALA A 14 0.87 -0.73 -1.48
N VAL A 15 -0.30 -0.52 -0.89
CA VAL A 15 -0.41 -0.29 0.53
C VAL A 15 -0.79 -1.62 1.17
N LEU A 16 0.12 -2.16 1.96
CA LEU A 16 -0.06 -3.45 2.61
C LEU A 16 -0.49 -3.20 4.05
N GLY A 17 -1.77 -3.27 4.26
CA GLY A 17 -2.40 -2.99 5.54
C GLY A 17 -3.62 -2.11 5.35
N SER A 18 -4.79 -2.63 5.72
CA SER A 18 -6.06 -1.96 5.44
C SER A 18 -6.76 -1.44 6.69
N GLY A 19 -6.02 -1.19 7.76
CA GLY A 19 -6.58 -0.52 8.92
C GLY A 19 -6.86 0.95 8.60
N SER A 20 -7.19 1.72 9.62
CA SER A 20 -7.56 3.12 9.40
C SER A 20 -6.40 3.92 8.78
N TRP A 21 -5.20 3.69 9.27
CA TRP A 21 -4.04 4.44 8.78
C TRP A 21 -3.68 4.04 7.35
N GLY A 22 -3.66 2.73 7.07
CA GLY A 22 -3.36 2.24 5.72
C GLY A 22 -4.39 2.70 4.71
N THR A 23 -5.67 2.63 5.08
CA THR A 23 -6.73 3.08 4.19
C THR A 23 -6.63 4.58 3.94
N ALA A 24 -6.35 5.37 4.98
CA ALA A 24 -6.20 6.82 4.81
C ALA A 24 -5.04 7.16 3.89
N LEU A 25 -3.92 6.45 4.01
CA LEU A 25 -2.78 6.67 3.14
C LEU A 25 -3.10 6.28 1.70
N ALA A 26 -3.83 5.17 1.51
CA ALA A 26 -4.23 4.76 0.17
C ALA A 26 -5.12 5.82 -0.49
N VAL A 27 -6.07 6.35 0.27
CA VAL A 27 -6.94 7.41 -0.24
C VAL A 27 -6.12 8.63 -0.64
N HIS A 28 -5.19 9.03 0.22
CA HIS A 28 -4.34 10.18 -0.07
C HIS A 28 -3.52 9.97 -1.34
N LEU A 29 -2.88 8.81 -1.47
CA LEU A 29 -2.06 8.51 -2.64
C LEU A 29 -2.90 8.53 -3.91
N ALA A 30 -4.11 7.96 -3.85
CA ALA A 30 -4.98 7.97 -5.01
C ALA A 30 -5.40 9.39 -5.39
N ARG A 31 -5.64 10.22 -4.39
CA ARG A 31 -6.02 11.62 -4.65
C ARG A 31 -4.89 12.42 -5.26
N THR A 32 -3.65 12.01 -5.01
CA THR A 32 -2.50 12.67 -5.61
C THR A 32 -2.11 12.06 -6.95
N GLY A 33 -2.91 11.15 -7.47
CA GLY A 33 -2.74 10.64 -8.83
C GLY A 33 -2.08 9.28 -8.96
N HIS A 34 -1.78 8.61 -7.85
CA HIS A 34 -1.18 7.28 -7.89
C HIS A 34 -2.24 6.21 -8.07
N ARG A 35 -1.98 5.27 -8.97
CA ARG A 35 -2.72 4.01 -8.93
C ARG A 35 -2.30 3.32 -7.65
N THR A 36 -3.25 2.99 -6.80
CA THR A 36 -2.98 2.51 -5.46
C THR A 36 -3.67 1.17 -5.24
N VAL A 37 -2.89 0.18 -4.88
CA VAL A 37 -3.39 -1.15 -4.60
C VAL A 37 -3.45 -1.31 -3.09
N LEU A 38 -4.60 -1.64 -2.56
CA LEU A 38 -4.78 -1.80 -1.12
C LEU A 38 -5.03 -3.26 -0.79
N TRP A 39 -4.17 -3.80 0.03
CA TRP A 39 -4.28 -5.18 0.52
C TRP A 39 -4.31 -5.17 2.04
N GLY A 40 -5.05 -6.10 2.64
CA GLY A 40 -5.12 -6.24 4.08
C GLY A 40 -5.21 -7.69 4.47
N ILE A 41 -5.00 -7.94 5.75
CA ILE A 41 -4.99 -9.30 6.29
C ILE A 41 -6.40 -9.90 6.37
N GLU A 42 -7.39 -9.05 6.63
CA GLU A 42 -8.76 -9.51 6.85
C GLU A 42 -9.53 -9.57 5.54
N THR A 43 -9.74 -10.77 5.03
CA THR A 43 -10.39 -10.98 3.74
C THR A 43 -11.79 -10.41 3.68
N GLU A 44 -12.55 -10.54 4.75
CA GLU A 44 -13.92 -10.03 4.75
C GLU A 44 -13.96 -8.52 4.64
N GLU A 45 -13.00 -7.85 5.25
CA GLU A 45 -12.90 -6.40 5.14
C GLU A 45 -12.56 -5.98 3.72
N LEU A 46 -11.67 -6.73 3.07
CA LEU A 46 -11.33 -6.45 1.68
C LEU A 46 -12.54 -6.64 0.77
N ASN A 47 -13.32 -7.70 1.00
CA ASN A 47 -14.53 -7.94 0.22
C ASN A 47 -15.53 -6.79 0.39
N ALA A 48 -15.70 -6.33 1.62
CA ALA A 48 -16.64 -5.24 1.88
C ALA A 48 -16.17 -3.95 1.22
N MET A 49 -14.88 -3.67 1.27
CA MET A 49 -14.33 -2.47 0.64
C MET A 49 -14.47 -2.51 -0.88
N ALA A 50 -14.25 -3.68 -1.48
CA ALA A 50 -14.40 -3.82 -2.92
C ALA A 50 -15.84 -3.60 -3.35
N ARG A 51 -16.79 -4.06 -2.54
CA ARG A 51 -18.22 -3.95 -2.85
C ARG A 51 -18.73 -2.53 -2.58
N ASP A 52 -18.42 -1.99 -1.41
CA ASP A 52 -19.04 -0.76 -0.92
C ASP A 52 -18.19 0.49 -1.19
N ARG A 53 -16.95 0.31 -1.52
CA ARG A 53 -15.98 1.39 -1.76
C ARG A 53 -15.81 2.30 -0.54
N VAL A 54 -15.96 1.71 0.64
CA VAL A 54 -15.76 2.37 1.92
C VAL A 54 -15.18 1.35 2.88
N ASN A 55 -14.22 1.77 3.70
CA ASN A 55 -13.75 0.93 4.80
C ASN A 55 -14.59 1.28 6.02
N GLY A 56 -15.73 0.60 6.15
CA GLY A 56 -16.70 0.95 7.18
C GLY A 56 -16.22 0.70 8.59
N ARG A 57 -15.26 -0.18 8.77
CA ARG A 57 -14.76 -0.52 10.10
C ARG A 57 -13.70 0.46 10.59
N TYR A 58 -12.77 0.83 9.71
CA TYR A 58 -11.60 1.61 10.13
C TYR A 58 -11.59 3.05 9.64
N LEU A 59 -12.34 3.36 8.59
CA LEU A 59 -12.39 4.71 8.06
C LEU A 59 -13.77 5.01 7.50
N PRO A 60 -14.80 4.98 8.35
CA PRO A 60 -16.17 5.20 7.89
C PRO A 60 -16.36 6.61 7.35
N GLY A 61 -17.25 6.75 6.40
CA GLY A 61 -17.60 8.05 5.86
C GLY A 61 -16.68 8.53 4.75
N VAL A 62 -15.63 7.80 4.42
CA VAL A 62 -14.73 8.19 3.34
C VAL A 62 -14.90 7.21 2.18
N THR A 63 -15.32 7.73 1.02
CA THR A 63 -15.45 6.90 -0.17
C THR A 63 -14.08 6.73 -0.80
N LEU A 64 -13.75 5.47 -1.17
CA LEU A 64 -12.47 5.18 -1.79
C LEU A 64 -12.44 5.73 -3.21
N PRO A 65 -11.43 6.52 -3.57
CA PRO A 65 -11.30 7.01 -4.95
C PRO A 65 -11.16 5.87 -5.94
N ASP A 66 -11.49 6.14 -7.20
CA ASP A 66 -11.41 5.12 -8.25
C ASP A 66 -10.02 4.53 -8.39
N LYS A 67 -8.99 5.29 -8.12
CA LYS A 67 -7.60 4.80 -8.24
C LYS A 67 -7.20 3.85 -7.13
N VAL A 68 -8.02 3.68 -6.09
CA VAL A 68 -7.77 2.67 -5.08
C VAL A 68 -8.38 1.36 -5.57
N GLU A 69 -7.52 0.38 -5.78
CA GLU A 69 -7.92 -0.96 -6.19
C GLU A 69 -7.75 -1.90 -5.02
N ILE A 70 -8.77 -2.66 -4.71
CA ILE A 70 -8.69 -3.64 -3.64
C ILE A 70 -8.13 -4.92 -4.22
N GLU A 71 -7.02 -5.39 -3.68
CA GLU A 71 -6.37 -6.61 -4.15
C GLU A 71 -6.41 -7.66 -3.06
N HIS A 72 -6.98 -8.81 -3.38
CA HIS A 72 -7.10 -9.91 -2.43
C HIS A 72 -5.88 -10.82 -2.42
N ASP A 73 -5.13 -10.83 -3.52
CA ASP A 73 -3.98 -11.70 -3.67
C ASP A 73 -2.70 -10.94 -3.28
N PHE A 74 -2.07 -11.39 -2.20
CA PHE A 74 -0.88 -10.75 -1.69
C PHE A 74 0.24 -10.67 -2.73
N ALA A 75 0.47 -11.77 -3.44
CA ALA A 75 1.55 -11.80 -4.43
C ALA A 75 1.31 -10.80 -5.54
N ARG A 76 0.06 -10.67 -5.98
CA ARG A 76 -0.27 -9.70 -7.02
C ARG A 76 -0.12 -8.27 -6.51
N ALA A 77 -0.49 -8.04 -5.26
CA ALA A 77 -0.32 -6.70 -4.68
C ALA A 77 1.15 -6.31 -4.71
N VAL A 78 2.02 -7.23 -4.32
CA VAL A 78 3.45 -6.94 -4.26
C VAL A 78 4.06 -6.80 -5.65
N THR A 79 3.75 -7.73 -6.56
CA THR A 79 4.47 -7.79 -7.83
C THR A 79 4.08 -6.70 -8.81
N GLN A 80 2.87 -6.15 -8.72
CA GLN A 80 2.44 -5.13 -9.66
C GLN A 80 2.83 -3.71 -9.24
N ALA A 81 3.38 -3.54 -8.04
CA ALA A 81 3.67 -2.22 -7.52
C ALA A 81 5.10 -1.80 -7.82
N ASP A 82 5.30 -0.50 -8.00
CA ASP A 82 6.63 0.08 -8.08
C ASP A 82 7.16 0.39 -6.69
N GLN A 83 6.25 0.68 -5.78
CA GLN A 83 6.59 1.01 -4.40
C GLN A 83 5.64 0.27 -3.48
N LEU A 84 6.16 -0.17 -2.34
CA LEU A 84 5.36 -0.84 -1.33
C LEU A 84 5.39 -0.05 -0.04
N LEU A 85 4.23 0.13 0.55
CA LEU A 85 4.09 0.84 1.82
C LEU A 85 3.47 -0.13 2.83
N LEU A 86 4.25 -0.52 3.82
CA LEU A 86 3.79 -1.46 4.83
C LEU A 86 3.21 -0.69 6.00
N VAL A 87 1.91 -0.91 6.25
CA VAL A 87 1.17 -0.20 7.29
C VAL A 87 0.41 -1.22 8.12
N VAL A 88 1.14 -2.22 8.60
CA VAL A 88 0.56 -3.26 9.44
C VAL A 88 1.02 -3.06 10.88
N PRO A 89 0.27 -3.60 11.83
CA PRO A 89 0.72 -3.54 13.23
C PRO A 89 2.10 -4.15 13.39
N SER A 90 2.85 -3.67 14.37
CA SER A 90 4.23 -4.10 14.55
C SER A 90 4.36 -5.61 14.71
N HIS A 91 3.36 -6.27 15.34
CA HIS A 91 3.42 -7.72 15.50
C HIS A 91 3.27 -8.47 14.18
N ALA A 92 2.72 -7.84 13.16
CA ALA A 92 2.54 -8.47 11.84
C ALA A 92 3.59 -8.03 10.84
N PHE A 93 4.39 -7.03 11.18
CA PHE A 93 5.32 -6.42 10.23
C PHE A 93 6.32 -7.43 9.68
N ARG A 94 6.96 -8.19 10.57
CA ARG A 94 7.99 -9.13 10.15
C ARG A 94 7.41 -10.21 9.23
N GLU A 95 6.24 -10.72 9.59
CA GLU A 95 5.62 -11.77 8.79
C GLU A 95 5.28 -11.27 7.40
N VAL A 96 4.71 -10.09 7.30
CA VAL A 96 4.36 -9.52 6.00
C VAL A 96 5.61 -9.25 5.18
N LEU A 97 6.64 -8.70 5.82
CA LEU A 97 7.89 -8.42 5.13
C LEU A 97 8.53 -9.70 4.60
N GLU A 98 8.53 -10.77 5.40
CA GLU A 98 9.12 -12.03 4.96
C GLU A 98 8.34 -12.67 3.82
N LYS A 99 7.03 -12.51 3.81
CA LYS A 99 6.23 -12.99 2.70
C LYS A 99 6.49 -12.18 1.43
N ALA A 100 6.81 -10.91 1.56
CA ALA A 100 7.05 -10.07 0.40
C ALA A 100 8.43 -10.29 -0.20
N LYS A 101 9.44 -10.61 0.63
CA LYS A 101 10.82 -10.71 0.15
C LYS A 101 11.00 -11.55 -1.12
N PRO A 102 10.49 -12.79 -1.19
CA PRO A 102 10.71 -13.59 -2.40
C PRO A 102 9.98 -13.07 -3.64
N LEU A 103 9.07 -12.13 -3.45
CA LEU A 103 8.29 -11.57 -4.55
C LEU A 103 8.86 -10.26 -5.07
N LEU A 104 9.85 -9.71 -4.38
CA LEU A 104 10.36 -8.39 -4.72
C LEU A 104 11.22 -8.43 -5.97
N ARG A 105 11.11 -7.37 -6.77
CA ARG A 105 11.86 -7.22 -8.00
C ARG A 105 12.89 -6.10 -7.85
N PRO A 106 13.99 -6.17 -8.60
CA PRO A 106 14.94 -5.04 -8.60
C PRO A 106 14.22 -3.74 -8.95
N GLY A 107 14.58 -2.70 -8.26
CA GLY A 107 13.99 -1.39 -8.52
C GLY A 107 12.76 -1.06 -7.69
N GLN A 108 12.15 -2.04 -7.05
CA GLN A 108 11.04 -1.75 -6.17
C GLN A 108 11.54 -1.10 -4.89
N ARG A 109 10.74 -0.17 -4.36
CA ARG A 109 11.07 0.52 -3.12
C ARG A 109 10.10 0.12 -2.04
N ILE A 110 10.60 0.09 -0.80
CA ILE A 110 9.79 -0.25 0.36
C ILE A 110 9.85 0.89 1.36
N ALA A 111 8.68 1.27 1.85
CA ALA A 111 8.56 2.19 2.96
C ALA A 111 7.64 1.54 3.98
N TRP A 112 7.76 1.95 5.24
CA TRP A 112 6.85 1.44 6.25
C TRP A 112 6.56 2.55 7.25
N ALA A 113 5.36 2.48 7.82
CA ALA A 113 4.92 3.40 8.85
C ALA A 113 4.98 2.68 10.18
N THR A 114 5.57 3.32 11.15
CA THR A 114 5.65 2.76 12.49
C THR A 114 4.62 3.43 13.38
N LYS A 115 4.47 2.88 14.56
CA LYS A 115 3.60 3.48 15.57
C LYS A 115 4.06 4.92 15.81
N GLY A 116 3.11 5.84 15.83
CA GLY A 116 3.44 7.25 15.96
C GLY A 116 3.55 7.96 14.63
N PHE A 117 3.19 7.26 13.56
CA PHE A 117 3.13 7.82 12.21
C PHE A 117 4.47 8.21 11.61
N GLU A 118 5.54 7.62 12.11
CA GLU A 118 6.83 7.78 11.47
C GLU A 118 6.86 6.93 10.20
N LEU A 119 7.39 7.51 9.13
CA LEU A 119 7.55 6.82 7.88
C LEU A 119 9.03 6.60 7.62
N THR A 120 9.42 5.33 7.52
CA THR A 120 10.80 4.96 7.28
C THR A 120 10.91 4.28 5.93
N THR A 121 12.00 4.50 5.21
CA THR A 121 12.17 3.93 3.87
C THR A 121 13.43 3.10 3.80
N GLY A 122 13.36 2.04 3.00
CA GLY A 122 14.50 1.20 2.70
C GLY A 122 14.50 0.85 1.22
N LYS A 123 15.65 0.49 0.71
CA LYS A 123 15.77 0.21 -0.71
C LYS A 123 15.57 -1.26 -1.02
N LEU A 124 16.14 -2.13 -0.21
CA LEU A 124 16.08 -3.56 -0.45
C LEU A 124 15.69 -4.26 0.83
N PRO A 125 15.02 -5.41 0.72
CA PRO A 125 14.56 -6.11 1.91
C PRO A 125 15.67 -6.48 2.89
N HIS A 126 16.85 -6.81 2.40
CA HIS A 126 17.94 -7.17 3.30
C HIS A 126 18.44 -5.95 4.09
N ASP A 127 18.30 -4.76 3.53
CA ASP A 127 18.63 -3.55 4.27
C ASP A 127 17.57 -3.26 5.33
N VAL A 128 16.32 -3.50 4.98
CA VAL A 128 15.21 -3.24 5.86
C VAL A 128 15.17 -4.24 7.01
N ALA A 129 15.48 -5.49 6.73
CA ALA A 129 15.38 -6.56 7.70
C ALA A 129 16.60 -6.71 8.60
N ALA A 130 17.63 -5.96 8.33
CA ALA A 130 18.87 -6.03 9.09
C ALA A 130 18.69 -5.53 10.53
#